data_b1ef0429aded1cbaf99cd3f9571e96fc
#
_entry.id   b1ef0429aded1cbaf99cd3f9571e96fc
#
_cell.length_a   1.000
_cell.length_b   1.000
_cell.length_c   1.000
_cell.angle_alpha   90.00
_cell.angle_beta   90.00
_cell.angle_gamma   90.00
#
_symmetry.space_group_name_H-M   'P 1'
#
loop_
_entity.id
_entity.type
_entity.pdbx_description
1 polymer ?
#
loop_
_entity_poly.entity_id
_entity_poly.type
_entity_poly.pdbx_seq_one_letter_code
_entity_poly.pdbx_strand_id
1 'polypeptide(L)'
;RCKLLLTIVYIAALFTAESYVSYAVMLIITGVCIALSRIPPKVILRGLKPLWIIIALTAVLNIFFTPGRELVSFWKITITCEGLIRAVFMVLRITMLIAGTFLLTYTTSPIALTDAMEILFGPLKKLKVPVHEMSMMMSMALRFIPTLIEETDKIMSAQKARGADFETGNLFQRAKALLPLLVPLFVSAFRRADEL
;
A
#
# COMPACT_ATOMS: atom_id res chain seq x y z
N ARG A 1 0.59 -17.20 2.64
CA ARG A 1 2.01 -17.55 2.50
C ARG A 1 2.42 -17.49 1.03
N CYS A 2 1.91 -18.38 0.17
CA CYS A 2 2.27 -18.42 -1.26
C CYS A 2 1.99 -17.10 -1.98
N LYS A 3 0.89 -16.42 -1.69
CA LYS A 3 0.53 -15.16 -2.33
C LYS A 3 1.59 -14.08 -2.11
N LEU A 4 2.09 -13.94 -0.88
CA LEU A 4 3.12 -12.95 -0.53
C LEU A 4 4.43 -13.26 -1.25
N LEU A 5 4.90 -14.51 -1.21
CA LEU A 5 6.10 -14.94 -1.94
C LEU A 5 5.95 -14.71 -3.45
N LEU A 6 4.81 -15.11 -4.04
CA LEU A 6 4.53 -14.89 -5.45
C LEU A 6 4.54 -13.40 -5.81
N THR A 7 4.01 -12.54 -4.93
CA THR A 7 4.04 -11.08 -5.16
C THR A 7 5.46 -10.53 -5.12
N ILE A 8 6.30 -11.00 -4.19
CA ILE A 8 7.72 -10.60 -4.13
C ILE A 8 8.46 -11.06 -5.39
N VAL A 9 8.29 -12.32 -5.81
CA VAL A 9 8.88 -12.85 -7.05
C VAL A 9 8.38 -12.07 -8.26
N TYR A 10 7.09 -11.76 -8.32
CA TYR A 10 6.48 -10.95 -9.37
C TYR A 10 7.10 -9.56 -9.46
N ILE A 11 7.27 -8.88 -8.33
CA ILE A 11 7.93 -7.57 -8.27
C ILE A 11 9.37 -7.67 -8.75
N ALA A 12 10.15 -8.66 -8.25
CA ALA A 12 11.52 -8.90 -8.68
C ALA A 12 11.60 -9.18 -10.18
N ALA A 13 10.70 -10.00 -10.72
CA ALA A 13 10.64 -10.30 -12.15
C ALA A 13 10.32 -9.06 -13.00
N LEU A 14 9.45 -8.15 -12.51
CA LEU A 14 9.16 -6.89 -13.20
C LEU A 14 10.38 -5.96 -13.26
N PHE A 15 11.22 -5.95 -12.23
CA PHE A 15 12.43 -5.14 -12.23
C PHE A 15 13.53 -5.70 -13.14
N THR A 16 13.60 -7.02 -13.30
CA THR A 16 14.55 -7.69 -14.19
C THR A 16 14.08 -7.78 -15.65
N ALA A 17 12.81 -7.44 -15.91
CA ALA A 17 12.25 -7.43 -17.26
C ALA A 17 12.80 -6.25 -18.08
N GLU A 18 13.61 -6.52 -19.09
CA GLU A 18 14.16 -5.53 -20.03
C GLU A 18 13.69 -5.76 -21.47
N SER A 19 13.19 -6.97 -21.80
CA SER A 19 12.76 -7.35 -23.15
C SER A 19 11.26 -7.11 -23.36
N TYR A 20 10.88 -6.77 -24.60
CA TYR A 20 9.47 -6.67 -25.03
C TYR A 20 8.67 -7.93 -24.71
N VAL A 21 9.28 -9.10 -24.92
CA VAL A 21 8.66 -10.41 -24.65
C VAL A 21 8.39 -10.58 -23.15
N SER A 22 9.34 -10.18 -22.31
CA SER A 22 9.19 -10.24 -20.83
C SER A 22 8.02 -9.39 -20.37
N TYR A 23 7.88 -8.18 -20.89
CA TYR A 23 6.73 -7.31 -20.56
C TYR A 23 5.40 -7.88 -21.03
N ALA A 24 5.35 -8.48 -22.24
CA ALA A 24 4.14 -9.11 -22.74
C ALA A 24 3.70 -10.29 -21.85
N VAL A 25 4.64 -11.15 -21.46
CA VAL A 25 4.38 -12.26 -20.54
C VAL A 25 3.88 -11.76 -19.20
N MET A 26 4.53 -10.75 -18.61
CA MET A 26 4.13 -10.18 -17.32
C MET A 26 2.74 -9.51 -17.39
N LEU A 27 2.41 -8.89 -18.53
CA LEU A 27 1.09 -8.31 -18.75
C LEU A 27 0.01 -9.39 -18.82
N ILE A 28 0.27 -10.50 -19.50
CA ILE A 28 -0.65 -11.64 -19.58
C ILE A 28 -0.84 -12.22 -18.17
N ILE A 29 0.25 -12.47 -17.42
CA ILE A 29 0.17 -12.98 -16.05
C ILE A 29 -0.66 -12.05 -15.17
N THR A 30 -0.40 -10.75 -15.21
CA THR A 30 -1.15 -9.75 -14.44
C THR A 30 -2.63 -9.76 -14.83
N GLY A 31 -2.94 -9.79 -16.13
CA GLY A 31 -4.31 -9.85 -16.64
C GLY A 31 -5.06 -11.10 -16.19
N VAL A 32 -4.41 -12.27 -16.27
CA VAL A 32 -4.96 -13.54 -15.78
C VAL A 32 -5.19 -13.49 -14.27
N CYS A 33 -4.25 -12.99 -13.49
CA CYS A 33 -4.40 -12.83 -12.04
C CYS A 33 -5.57 -11.90 -11.68
N ILE A 34 -5.75 -10.79 -12.38
CA ILE A 34 -6.89 -9.87 -12.19
C ILE A 34 -8.21 -10.59 -12.52
N ALA A 35 -8.27 -11.30 -13.65
CA ALA A 35 -9.47 -12.02 -14.07
C ALA A 35 -9.87 -13.12 -13.07
N LEU A 36 -8.89 -13.90 -12.59
CA LEU A 36 -9.13 -14.97 -11.61
C LEU A 36 -9.50 -14.41 -10.22
N SER A 37 -9.00 -13.23 -9.85
CA SER A 37 -9.26 -12.61 -8.55
C SER A 37 -10.68 -12.04 -8.41
N ARG A 38 -11.46 -11.98 -9.50
CA ARG A 38 -12.82 -11.38 -9.54
C ARG A 38 -12.86 -9.93 -9.05
N ILE A 39 -11.73 -9.23 -9.02
CA ILE A 39 -11.69 -7.81 -8.65
C ILE A 39 -12.10 -6.99 -9.87
N PRO A 40 -13.08 -6.09 -9.73
CA PRO A 40 -13.48 -5.26 -10.86
C PRO A 40 -12.32 -4.33 -11.28
N PRO A 41 -11.94 -4.30 -12.56
CA PRO A 41 -10.80 -3.50 -13.04
C PRO A 41 -10.96 -2.00 -12.75
N LYS A 42 -12.19 -1.54 -12.55
CA LYS A 42 -12.52 -0.16 -12.11
C LYS A 42 -11.84 0.21 -10.78
N VAL A 43 -11.66 -0.75 -9.87
CA VAL A 43 -11.00 -0.51 -8.57
C VAL A 43 -9.52 -0.26 -8.78
N ILE A 44 -8.86 -1.03 -9.64
CA ILE A 44 -7.46 -0.85 -9.99
C ILE A 44 -7.25 0.50 -10.68
N LEU A 45 -8.11 0.85 -11.66
CA LEU A 45 -8.07 2.15 -12.33
C LEU A 45 -8.31 3.32 -11.36
N ARG A 46 -9.21 3.15 -10.38
CA ARG A 46 -9.44 4.17 -9.34
C ARG A 46 -8.22 4.35 -8.45
N GLY A 47 -7.49 3.27 -8.16
CA GLY A 47 -6.23 3.32 -7.42
C GLY A 47 -5.08 3.98 -8.20
N LEU A 48 -5.11 3.93 -9.54
CA LEU A 48 -4.15 4.64 -10.40
C LEU A 48 -4.42 6.15 -10.46
N LYS A 49 -5.67 6.58 -10.24
CA LYS A 49 -6.08 7.99 -10.39
C LYS A 49 -5.22 8.97 -9.56
N PRO A 50 -4.92 8.76 -8.27
CA PRO A 50 -4.07 9.69 -7.50
C PRO A 50 -2.61 9.69 -7.98
N LEU A 51 -2.16 8.61 -8.62
CA LEU A 51 -0.78 8.43 -9.09
C LEU A 51 -0.60 8.91 -10.54
N TRP A 52 -1.69 9.29 -11.23
CA TRP A 52 -1.68 9.75 -12.62
C TRP A 52 -0.67 10.87 -12.86
N ILE A 53 -0.59 11.83 -11.93
CA ILE A 53 0.33 12.96 -12.04
C ILE A 53 1.79 12.48 -12.03
N ILE A 54 2.13 11.54 -11.14
CA ILE A 54 3.49 10.98 -11.04
C ILE A 54 3.82 10.16 -12.29
N ILE A 55 2.88 9.36 -12.76
CA ILE A 55 3.03 8.54 -13.98
C ILE A 55 3.23 9.44 -15.20
N ALA A 56 2.41 10.47 -15.34
CA ALA A 56 2.52 11.44 -16.44
C ALA A 56 3.85 12.20 -16.37
N LEU A 57 4.26 12.68 -15.20
CA LEU A 57 5.52 13.37 -15.00
C LEU A 57 6.71 12.47 -15.37
N THR A 58 6.70 11.23 -14.91
CA THR A 58 7.76 10.25 -15.23
C THR A 58 7.82 9.96 -16.73
N ALA A 59 6.67 9.82 -17.39
CA ALA A 59 6.60 9.62 -18.83
C ALA A 59 7.19 10.83 -19.59
N VAL A 60 6.79 12.04 -19.22
CA VAL A 60 7.30 13.29 -19.79
C VAL A 60 8.82 13.40 -19.61
N LEU A 61 9.32 13.18 -18.39
CA LEU A 61 10.75 13.22 -18.13
C LEU A 61 11.54 12.19 -18.98
N ASN A 62 11.02 10.97 -19.12
CA ASN A 62 11.68 9.96 -19.96
C ASN A 62 11.69 10.35 -21.45
N ILE A 63 10.64 10.98 -21.96
CA ILE A 63 10.56 11.42 -23.36
C ILE A 63 11.61 12.49 -23.64
N PHE A 64 11.80 13.45 -22.72
CA PHE A 64 12.68 14.61 -22.94
C PHE A 64 14.14 14.40 -22.53
N PHE A 65 14.39 13.58 -21.51
CA PHE A 65 15.73 13.41 -20.95
C PHE A 65 16.45 12.13 -21.38
N THR A 66 15.80 11.26 -22.15
CA THR A 66 16.47 10.04 -22.64
C THR A 66 17.22 10.33 -23.94
N PRO A 67 18.56 10.18 -23.98
CA PRO A 67 19.31 10.31 -25.22
C PRO A 67 18.99 9.16 -26.18
N GLY A 68 18.89 9.47 -27.48
CA GLY A 68 18.61 8.48 -28.53
C GLY A 68 18.46 9.11 -29.89
N ARG A 69 17.93 8.35 -30.87
CA ARG A 69 17.68 8.85 -32.23
C ARG A 69 16.60 9.93 -32.22
N GLU A 70 16.94 11.11 -32.72
CA GLU A 70 16.04 12.24 -32.79
C GLU A 70 14.90 11.97 -33.80
N LEU A 71 13.65 11.96 -33.31
CA LEU A 71 12.46 11.93 -34.17
C LEU A 71 12.03 13.34 -34.58
N VAL A 72 12.04 14.26 -33.63
CA VAL A 72 11.70 15.66 -33.83
C VAL A 72 12.59 16.51 -32.95
N SER A 73 13.33 17.42 -33.52
CA SER A 73 14.11 18.45 -32.84
C SER A 73 13.42 19.79 -32.98
N PHE A 74 12.89 20.31 -31.89
CA PHE A 74 12.32 21.66 -31.85
C PHE A 74 13.08 22.50 -30.82
N TRP A 75 13.97 23.36 -31.32
CA TRP A 75 14.83 24.29 -30.55
C TRP A 75 15.74 23.60 -29.53
N LYS A 76 15.28 23.43 -28.27
CA LYS A 76 16.03 22.79 -27.16
C LYS A 76 15.43 21.47 -26.70
N ILE A 77 14.36 21.01 -27.32
CA ILE A 77 13.63 19.84 -26.91
C ILE A 77 13.73 18.79 -28.00
N THR A 78 14.44 17.71 -27.74
CA THR A 78 14.56 16.59 -28.66
C THR A 78 13.71 15.43 -28.15
N ILE A 79 12.71 15.05 -28.95
CA ILE A 79 11.93 13.84 -28.67
C ILE A 79 12.64 12.68 -29.36
N THR A 80 13.07 11.69 -28.56
CA THR A 80 13.78 10.53 -29.10
C THR A 80 12.88 9.31 -29.17
N CYS A 81 13.09 8.42 -30.12
CA CYS A 81 12.35 7.17 -30.27
C CYS A 81 12.55 6.27 -29.04
N GLU A 82 13.77 6.20 -28.55
CA GLU A 82 14.15 5.45 -27.35
C GLU A 82 13.49 6.02 -26.09
N GLY A 83 13.37 7.35 -26.00
CA GLY A 83 12.67 8.02 -24.91
C GLY A 83 11.18 7.67 -24.85
N LEU A 84 10.53 7.63 -26.03
CA LEU A 84 9.12 7.24 -26.12
C LEU A 84 8.90 5.77 -25.71
N ILE A 85 9.75 4.88 -26.20
CA ILE A 85 9.71 3.46 -25.85
C ILE A 85 9.93 3.26 -24.35
N ARG A 86 10.95 3.91 -23.78
CA ARG A 86 11.21 3.86 -22.33
C ARG A 86 10.05 4.42 -21.51
N ALA A 87 9.44 5.52 -21.94
CA ALA A 87 8.28 6.10 -21.28
C ALA A 87 7.11 5.10 -21.22
N VAL A 88 6.80 4.43 -22.35
CA VAL A 88 5.76 3.40 -22.39
C VAL A 88 6.07 2.24 -21.45
N PHE A 89 7.31 1.73 -21.45
CA PHE A 89 7.70 0.66 -20.55
C PHE A 89 7.64 1.06 -19.07
N MET A 90 8.04 2.29 -18.73
CA MET A 90 7.93 2.81 -17.37
C MET A 90 6.48 2.91 -16.92
N VAL A 91 5.60 3.45 -17.77
CA VAL A 91 4.17 3.53 -17.47
C VAL A 91 3.57 2.13 -17.26
N LEU A 92 3.89 1.19 -18.15
CA LEU A 92 3.45 -0.20 -18.02
C LEU A 92 4.00 -0.84 -16.73
N ARG A 93 5.28 -0.67 -16.42
CA ARG A 93 5.92 -1.19 -15.20
C ARG A 93 5.22 -0.66 -13.96
N ILE A 94 5.02 0.66 -13.84
CA ILE A 94 4.35 1.27 -12.69
C ILE A 94 2.92 0.75 -12.57
N THR A 95 2.19 0.68 -13.69
CA THR A 95 0.81 0.18 -13.70
C THR A 95 0.72 -1.27 -13.24
N MET A 96 1.62 -2.14 -13.71
CA MET A 96 1.68 -3.54 -13.31
C MET A 96 2.07 -3.71 -11.83
N LEU A 97 3.04 -2.92 -11.33
CA LEU A 97 3.42 -2.93 -9.91
C LEU A 97 2.25 -2.56 -9.02
N ILE A 98 1.53 -1.51 -9.37
CA ILE A 98 0.34 -1.07 -8.65
C ILE A 98 -0.74 -2.14 -8.71
N ALA A 99 -1.01 -2.70 -9.88
CA ALA A 99 -2.00 -3.77 -10.04
C ALA A 99 -1.66 -5.01 -9.19
N GLY A 100 -0.41 -5.46 -9.18
CA GLY A 100 0.06 -6.57 -8.36
C GLY A 100 -0.08 -6.31 -6.86
N THR A 101 0.27 -5.09 -6.42
CA THR A 101 0.12 -4.69 -5.01
C THR A 101 -1.35 -4.62 -4.60
N PHE A 102 -2.22 -4.07 -5.43
CA PHE A 102 -3.67 -4.07 -5.17
C PHE A 102 -4.25 -5.48 -5.12
N LEU A 103 -3.82 -6.37 -6.04
CA LEU A 103 -4.21 -7.78 -6.00
C LEU A 103 -3.90 -8.40 -4.64
N LEU A 104 -2.69 -8.24 -4.12
CA LEU A 104 -2.32 -8.73 -2.79
C LEU A 104 -3.21 -8.12 -1.70
N THR A 105 -3.38 -6.80 -1.70
CA THR A 105 -4.13 -6.06 -0.69
C THR A 105 -5.61 -6.49 -0.65
N TYR A 106 -6.25 -6.62 -1.80
CA TYR A 106 -7.68 -6.99 -1.87
C TYR A 106 -7.94 -8.49 -1.68
N THR A 107 -6.93 -9.35 -1.90
CA THR A 107 -7.10 -10.80 -1.77
C THR A 107 -6.57 -11.39 -0.46
N THR A 108 -5.93 -10.56 0.39
CA THR A 108 -5.29 -11.04 1.61
C THR A 108 -5.68 -10.14 2.78
N SER A 109 -6.22 -10.74 3.85
CA SER A 109 -6.53 -9.99 5.07
C SER A 109 -5.24 -9.55 5.79
N PRO A 110 -5.26 -8.44 6.55
CA PRO A 110 -4.11 -7.98 7.32
C PRO A 110 -3.55 -9.05 8.28
N ILE A 111 -4.42 -9.83 8.92
CA ILE A 111 -4.03 -10.93 9.82
C ILE A 111 -3.29 -12.03 9.05
N ALA A 112 -3.82 -12.45 7.88
CA ALA A 112 -3.15 -13.45 7.07
C ALA A 112 -1.81 -12.94 6.50
N LEU A 113 -1.65 -11.64 6.34
CA LEU A 113 -0.40 -11.01 5.92
C LEU A 113 0.64 -11.07 7.05
N THR A 114 0.26 -10.75 8.29
CA THR A 114 1.15 -10.86 9.46
C THR A 114 1.62 -12.29 9.70
N ASP A 115 0.73 -13.28 9.60
CA ASP A 115 1.10 -14.70 9.71
C ASP A 115 2.06 -15.13 8.60
N ALA A 116 1.88 -14.60 7.38
CA ALA A 116 2.77 -14.88 6.27
C ALA A 116 4.16 -14.24 6.47
N MET A 117 4.21 -13.03 7.06
CA MET A 117 5.45 -12.35 7.39
C MET A 117 6.23 -13.07 8.49
N GLU A 118 5.54 -13.60 9.52
CA GLU A 118 6.18 -14.39 10.58
C GLU A 118 6.99 -15.56 10.01
N ILE A 119 6.40 -16.25 9.03
CA ILE A 119 7.06 -17.41 8.43
C ILE A 119 8.18 -16.98 7.51
N LEU A 120 7.98 -15.90 6.73
CA LEU A 120 9.00 -15.38 5.83
C LEU A 120 10.23 -14.88 6.60
N PHE A 121 10.01 -14.23 7.76
CA PHE A 121 11.07 -13.76 8.64
C PHE A 121 11.54 -14.83 9.65
N GLY A 122 10.95 -16.02 9.64
CA GLY A 122 11.37 -17.14 10.48
C GLY A 122 12.87 -17.42 10.49
N PRO A 123 13.58 -17.38 9.33
CA PRO A 123 15.04 -17.53 9.29
C PRO A 123 15.82 -16.47 10.08
N LEU A 124 15.26 -15.27 10.27
CA LEU A 124 15.87 -14.18 11.06
C LEU A 124 15.92 -14.51 12.56
N LYS A 125 15.23 -15.53 13.05
CA LYS A 125 15.41 -16.05 14.42
C LYS A 125 16.86 -16.43 14.70
N LYS A 126 17.59 -16.87 13.67
CA LYS A 126 19.06 -17.17 13.79
C LYS A 126 19.89 -15.92 14.09
N LEU A 127 19.39 -14.74 13.75
CA LEU A 127 20.02 -13.44 14.04
C LEU A 127 19.54 -12.84 15.38
N LYS A 128 18.91 -13.65 16.26
CA LYS A 128 18.34 -13.21 17.56
C LYS A 128 17.24 -12.15 17.44
N VAL A 129 16.56 -12.05 16.28
CA VAL A 129 15.40 -11.19 16.12
C VAL A 129 14.17 -11.90 16.67
N PRO A 130 13.40 -11.30 17.58
CA PRO A 130 12.21 -11.90 18.21
C PRO A 130 11.01 -11.86 17.25
N VAL A 131 11.13 -12.54 16.09
CA VAL A 131 10.10 -12.51 15.03
C VAL A 131 8.75 -13.03 15.50
N HIS A 132 8.75 -14.06 16.35
CA HIS A 132 7.53 -14.65 16.87
C HIS A 132 6.78 -13.68 17.79
N GLU A 133 7.49 -13.05 18.70
CA GLU A 133 6.94 -12.04 19.61
C GLU A 133 6.39 -10.85 18.86
N MET A 134 7.11 -10.38 17.84
CA MET A 134 6.65 -9.29 16.96
C MET A 134 5.36 -9.66 16.20
N SER A 135 5.29 -10.88 15.66
CA SER A 135 4.12 -11.36 14.95
C SER A 135 2.92 -11.50 15.88
N MET A 136 3.14 -12.04 17.08
CA MET A 136 2.11 -12.16 18.10
C MET A 136 1.56 -10.78 18.51
N MET A 137 2.44 -9.79 18.77
CA MET A 137 2.02 -8.42 19.05
C MET A 137 1.22 -7.80 17.92
N MET A 138 1.64 -7.98 16.65
CA MET A 138 0.91 -7.46 15.50
C MET A 138 -0.46 -8.13 15.34
N SER A 139 -0.54 -9.44 15.51
CA SER A 139 -1.81 -10.18 15.40
C SER A 139 -2.79 -9.76 16.48
N MET A 140 -2.31 -9.57 17.72
CA MET A 140 -3.10 -9.03 18.81
C MET A 140 -3.57 -7.60 18.51
N ALA A 141 -2.65 -6.71 18.08
CA ALA A 141 -2.99 -5.34 17.74
C ALA A 141 -4.09 -5.27 16.65
N LEU A 142 -3.93 -6.04 15.57
CA LEU A 142 -4.92 -6.09 14.48
C LEU A 142 -6.28 -6.63 14.93
N ARG A 143 -6.30 -7.54 15.90
CA ARG A 143 -7.54 -8.06 16.49
C ARG A 143 -8.22 -7.03 17.38
N PHE A 144 -7.44 -6.19 18.09
CA PHE A 144 -7.98 -5.19 19.01
C PHE A 144 -8.42 -3.89 18.31
N ILE A 145 -7.89 -3.56 17.13
CA ILE A 145 -8.25 -2.35 16.40
C ILE A 145 -9.78 -2.18 16.25
N PRO A 146 -10.55 -3.17 15.75
CA PRO A 146 -12.01 -3.03 15.65
C PRO A 146 -12.67 -2.73 16.98
N THR A 147 -12.26 -3.41 18.03
CA THR A 147 -12.81 -3.23 19.36
C THR A 147 -12.50 -1.85 19.94
N LEU A 148 -11.26 -1.36 19.73
CA LEU A 148 -10.88 0.00 20.15
C LEU A 148 -11.65 1.08 19.38
N ILE A 149 -11.95 0.86 18.10
CA ILE A 149 -12.79 1.77 17.30
C ILE A 149 -14.19 1.84 17.90
N GLU A 150 -14.83 0.70 18.17
CA GLU A 150 -16.15 0.65 18.80
C GLU A 150 -16.19 1.32 20.17
N GLU A 151 -15.15 1.13 20.96
CA GLU A 151 -15.02 1.73 22.29
C GLU A 151 -14.81 3.24 22.19
N THR A 152 -14.00 3.68 21.22
CA THR A 152 -13.81 5.10 20.90
C THR A 152 -15.14 5.76 20.52
N ASP A 153 -15.94 5.12 19.67
CA ASP A 153 -17.24 5.65 19.24
C ASP A 153 -18.22 5.76 20.42
N LYS A 154 -18.21 4.79 21.35
CA LYS A 154 -19.03 4.84 22.56
C LYS A 154 -18.61 5.97 23.49
N ILE A 155 -17.29 6.13 23.73
CA ILE A 155 -16.76 7.20 24.58
C ILE A 155 -17.03 8.57 23.93
N MET A 156 -16.84 8.68 22.61
CA MET A 156 -17.11 9.91 21.87
C MET A 156 -18.59 10.31 21.97
N SER A 157 -19.49 9.37 21.79
CA SER A 157 -20.93 9.59 21.93
C SER A 157 -21.31 10.04 23.35
N ALA A 158 -20.73 9.42 24.37
CA ALA A 158 -20.94 9.82 25.76
C ALA A 158 -20.41 11.22 26.06
N GLN A 159 -19.25 11.58 25.51
CA GLN A 159 -18.67 12.93 25.68
C GLN A 159 -19.45 14.00 24.91
N LYS A 160 -19.95 13.70 23.69
CA LYS A 160 -20.87 14.59 22.96
C LYS A 160 -22.15 14.84 23.75
N ALA A 161 -22.70 13.81 24.41
CA ALA A 161 -23.87 13.97 25.28
C ALA A 161 -23.60 14.85 26.52
N ARG A 162 -22.34 14.96 26.95
CA ARG A 162 -21.87 15.87 28.02
C ARG A 162 -21.53 17.28 27.53
N GLY A 163 -21.78 17.57 26.27
CA GLY A 163 -21.53 18.89 25.68
C GLY A 163 -20.11 19.08 25.11
N ALA A 164 -19.32 18.00 25.00
CA ALA A 164 -18.02 18.10 24.35
C ALA A 164 -18.17 18.30 22.85
N ASP A 165 -17.48 19.29 22.30
CA ASP A 165 -17.44 19.61 20.89
C ASP A 165 -16.07 19.26 20.32
N PHE A 166 -16.06 18.33 19.34
CA PHE A 166 -14.85 17.82 18.68
C PHE A 166 -14.64 18.43 17.29
N GLU A 167 -15.60 19.18 16.79
CA GLU A 167 -15.66 19.62 15.38
C GLU A 167 -15.36 21.11 15.22
N THR A 168 -15.72 21.93 16.23
CA THR A 168 -15.52 23.39 16.19
C THR A 168 -14.27 23.82 16.94
N GLY A 169 -13.67 24.94 16.53
CA GLY A 169 -12.53 25.56 17.18
C GLY A 169 -11.18 25.35 16.47
N ASN A 170 -10.14 25.98 17.03
CA ASN A 170 -8.76 25.88 16.55
C ASN A 170 -8.17 24.48 16.76
N LEU A 171 -7.13 24.12 15.97
CA LEU A 171 -6.43 22.82 16.06
C LEU A 171 -6.02 22.48 17.49
N PHE A 172 -5.58 23.46 18.28
CA PHE A 172 -5.21 23.26 19.69
C PHE A 172 -6.42 22.93 20.58
N GLN A 173 -7.56 23.56 20.35
CA GLN A 173 -8.80 23.30 21.08
C GLN A 173 -9.34 21.90 20.74
N ARG A 174 -9.28 21.48 19.48
CA ARG A 174 -9.65 20.12 19.05
C ARG A 174 -8.74 19.08 19.67
N ALA A 175 -7.41 19.32 19.70
CA ALA A 175 -6.47 18.42 20.38
C ALA A 175 -6.77 18.29 21.87
N LYS A 176 -7.10 19.40 22.56
CA LYS A 176 -7.50 19.38 23.97
C LYS A 176 -8.82 18.64 24.21
N ALA A 177 -9.77 18.74 23.29
CA ALA A 177 -11.03 18.01 23.34
C ALA A 177 -10.87 16.49 23.21
N LEU A 178 -9.75 16.02 22.62
CA LEU A 178 -9.45 14.58 22.51
C LEU A 178 -8.88 13.98 23.81
N LEU A 179 -8.35 14.78 24.74
CA LEU A 179 -7.79 14.28 26.00
C LEU A 179 -8.79 13.43 26.82
N PRO A 180 -10.07 13.85 26.98
CA PRO A 180 -11.08 13.04 27.68
C PRO A 180 -11.42 11.72 27.00
N LEU A 181 -11.05 11.53 25.72
CA LEU A 181 -11.18 10.26 25.00
C LEU A 181 -9.97 9.35 25.23
N LEU A 182 -8.77 9.93 25.26
CA LEU A 182 -7.53 9.17 25.38
C LEU A 182 -7.41 8.47 26.74
N VAL A 183 -7.74 9.16 27.82
CA VAL A 183 -7.58 8.57 29.18
C VAL A 183 -8.41 7.30 29.37
N PRO A 184 -9.72 7.26 29.07
CA PRO A 184 -10.51 6.02 29.17
C PRO A 184 -10.02 4.93 28.23
N LEU A 185 -9.57 5.27 27.01
CA LEU A 185 -9.03 4.30 26.06
C LEU A 185 -7.74 3.64 26.56
N PHE A 186 -6.83 4.43 27.15
CA PHE A 186 -5.61 3.88 27.75
C PHE A 186 -5.94 2.95 28.92
N VAL A 187 -6.84 3.36 29.81
CA VAL A 187 -7.27 2.53 30.95
C VAL A 187 -7.87 1.20 30.45
N SER A 188 -8.73 1.25 29.44
CA SER A 188 -9.31 0.06 28.82
C SER A 188 -8.24 -0.83 28.17
N ALA A 189 -7.28 -0.23 27.43
CA ALA A 189 -6.19 -0.98 26.82
C ALA A 189 -5.30 -1.69 27.85
N PHE A 190 -4.95 -1.01 28.94
CA PHE A 190 -4.17 -1.62 30.03
C PHE A 190 -4.93 -2.74 30.73
N ARG A 191 -6.22 -2.54 31.04
CA ARG A 191 -7.05 -3.60 31.64
C ARG A 191 -7.09 -4.85 30.75
N ARG A 192 -7.20 -4.68 29.43
CA ARG A 192 -7.17 -5.81 28.49
C ARG A 192 -5.80 -6.47 28.39
N ALA A 193 -4.73 -5.70 28.53
CA ALA A 193 -3.38 -6.26 28.57
C ALA A 193 -3.16 -7.13 29.82
N ASP A 194 -3.75 -6.74 30.96
CA ASP A 194 -3.69 -7.52 32.22
C ASP A 194 -4.56 -8.80 32.14
N GLU A 195 -5.59 -8.83 31.30
CA GLU A 195 -6.48 -9.99 31.09
C GLU A 195 -5.93 -11.03 30.09
N LEU A 196 -4.83 -10.73 29.40
CA LEU A 196 -4.20 -11.58 28.37
C LEU A 196 -3.04 -12.38 28.95
#